data_73d829146d01a12ee068d020019acdfe
#
_entry.id   73d829146d01a12ee068d020019acdfe
#
_cell.length_a   1.000
_cell.length_b   1.000
_cell.length_c   1.000
_cell.angle_alpha   90.00
_cell.angle_beta   90.00
_cell.angle_gamma   90.00
#
_symmetry.space_group_name_H-M   'P 1'
#
loop_
_entity.id
_entity.type
_entity.pdbx_description
1 polymer ?
#
loop_
_entity_poly.entity_id
_entity_poly.type
_entity_poly.pdbx_seq_one_letter_code
_entity_poly.pdbx_strand_id
1 'polypeptide(L)'
;MFNSYDIFFHYFPNLCHGVLAILQNKNMVMCINFIGEIISKTVKVGVIVFPGSNCDRDMFHVLTDVFHLNTQYYWHEKGLPDNIDAVILPGGFSYGDRLRAGVIAANSPIITDVKKLANKGIPILGVCNGFQILVESNLLPGVLLKNESLNFMCQWTNLIVKNNKTSFTNKLKLNQKIPIPIANGEGRYYADSDLLDDLKKHDQIVFTYENYVNGSTEQIAGVCSEDHNVVGMMPHPERAAESLLNPIDNKPSSLIFESLLNTMGVKN
;
A
#
# COMPACT_ATOMS: atom_id res chain seq x y z
N MET A 1 -33.12 -0.09 33.10
CA MET A 1 -33.11 0.18 31.64
C MET A 1 -32.36 1.48 31.49
N PHE A 2 -31.07 1.42 31.16
CA PHE A 2 -30.30 2.61 30.89
C PHE A 2 -30.66 3.13 29.49
N ASN A 3 -30.95 4.40 29.41
CA ASN A 3 -31.32 5.06 28.15
C ASN A 3 -30.06 5.20 27.27
N SER A 4 -30.12 4.96 25.97
CA SER A 4 -29.00 4.99 25.04
C SER A 4 -28.22 6.33 25.04
N TYR A 5 -28.77 7.37 25.64
CA TYR A 5 -28.14 8.67 25.85
C TYR A 5 -27.07 8.66 26.97
N ASP A 6 -27.25 7.85 28.03
CA ASP A 6 -26.31 7.82 29.16
C ASP A 6 -24.97 7.17 28.80
N ILE A 7 -24.93 6.28 27.82
CA ILE A 7 -23.71 5.61 27.36
C ILE A 7 -22.85 6.57 26.54
N PHE A 8 -23.46 7.44 25.72
CA PHE A 8 -22.74 8.37 24.86
C PHE A 8 -21.97 9.44 25.66
N PHE A 9 -22.55 9.95 26.75
CA PHE A 9 -21.94 10.97 27.60
C PHE A 9 -20.78 10.45 28.47
N HIS A 10 -20.72 9.15 28.71
CA HIS A 10 -19.68 8.55 29.55
C HIS A 10 -18.35 8.32 28.81
N TYR A 11 -18.40 8.16 27.49
CA TYR A 11 -17.23 7.82 26.67
C TYR A 11 -16.60 8.98 25.90
N PHE A 12 -17.30 10.13 25.77
CA PHE A 12 -16.80 11.26 24.98
C PHE A 12 -17.03 12.63 25.66
N PRO A 13 -16.41 12.92 26.82
CA PRO A 13 -16.66 14.14 27.57
C PRO A 13 -16.26 15.46 26.84
N ASN A 14 -15.34 15.41 25.89
CA ASN A 14 -14.86 16.61 25.20
C ASN A 14 -15.68 17.02 23.95
N LEU A 15 -16.62 16.18 23.50
CA LEU A 15 -17.55 16.51 22.40
C LEU A 15 -18.81 17.26 22.88
N CYS A 16 -19.05 17.32 24.19
CA CYS A 16 -20.32 17.78 24.77
C CYS A 16 -20.67 19.24 24.48
N HIS A 17 -19.68 20.15 24.40
CA HIS A 17 -19.99 21.59 24.27
C HIS A 17 -20.45 21.99 22.87
N GLY A 18 -19.94 21.30 21.82
CA GLY A 18 -20.35 21.54 20.43
C GLY A 18 -21.72 20.93 20.10
N VAL A 19 -21.98 19.73 20.60
CA VAL A 19 -23.21 18.97 20.32
C VAL A 19 -24.42 19.57 21.05
N LEU A 20 -24.27 20.06 22.29
CA LEU A 20 -25.37 20.70 23.03
C LEU A 20 -25.85 22.00 22.38
N ALA A 21 -24.93 22.80 21.82
CA ALA A 21 -25.28 24.04 21.10
C ALA A 21 -26.06 23.80 19.80
N ILE A 22 -25.83 22.62 19.18
CA ILE A 22 -26.51 22.22 17.93
C ILE A 22 -27.89 21.65 18.19
N LEU A 23 -28.09 20.94 19.29
CA LEU A 23 -29.40 20.35 19.68
C LEU A 23 -30.44 21.40 20.08
N GLN A 24 -30.01 22.62 20.46
CA GLN A 24 -30.92 23.74 20.78
C GLN A 24 -31.46 24.49 19.55
N ASN A 25 -30.87 24.29 18.37
CA ASN A 25 -31.32 24.94 17.14
C ASN A 25 -31.87 23.87 16.12
N LYS A 26 -33.16 23.92 15.89
CA LYS A 26 -34.12 23.14 15.08
C LYS A 26 -33.65 22.40 13.78
N ASN A 27 -32.43 21.88 13.68
CA ASN A 27 -31.98 21.12 12.51
C ASN A 27 -31.43 19.73 12.86
N MET A 28 -32.31 18.89 13.41
CA MET A 28 -32.03 17.47 13.71
C MET A 28 -31.53 16.67 12.47
N VAL A 29 -31.93 17.06 11.27
CA VAL A 29 -31.47 16.47 10.00
C VAL A 29 -30.00 16.77 9.72
N MET A 30 -29.53 17.96 10.07
CA MET A 30 -28.10 18.33 9.89
C MET A 30 -27.18 17.59 10.88
N CYS A 31 -27.67 17.33 12.09
CA CYS A 31 -26.92 16.51 13.08
C CYS A 31 -26.83 15.05 12.66
N ILE A 32 -27.88 14.46 12.08
CA ILE A 32 -27.87 13.09 11.59
C ILE A 32 -26.93 12.94 10.40
N ASN A 33 -26.88 13.94 9.50
CA ASN A 33 -25.91 13.95 8.40
C ASN A 33 -24.47 14.16 8.89
N PHE A 34 -24.24 15.00 9.89
CA PHE A 34 -22.93 15.23 10.49
C PHE A 34 -22.45 14.00 11.32
N ILE A 35 -23.35 13.33 12.05
CA ILE A 35 -23.06 12.06 12.74
C ILE A 35 -22.90 10.93 11.70
N GLY A 36 -23.62 10.95 10.60
CA GLY A 36 -23.46 10.05 9.47
C GLY A 36 -22.11 10.22 8.75
N GLU A 37 -21.58 11.44 8.68
CA GLU A 37 -20.23 11.73 8.18
C GLU A 37 -19.13 11.36 9.18
N ILE A 38 -19.39 11.42 10.49
CA ILE A 38 -18.48 10.95 11.57
C ILE A 38 -18.48 9.42 11.69
N ILE A 39 -19.56 8.73 11.30
CA ILE A 39 -19.59 7.30 11.03
C ILE A 39 -19.15 7.06 9.58
N SER A 40 -18.18 7.83 9.07
CA SER A 40 -17.51 7.50 7.85
C SER A 40 -16.93 6.09 8.03
N LYS A 41 -17.25 5.21 7.10
CA LYS A 41 -16.80 3.83 7.02
C LYS A 41 -15.36 3.75 7.53
N THR A 42 -15.14 3.12 8.68
CA THR A 42 -13.79 2.97 9.22
C THR A 42 -13.03 2.06 8.26
N VAL A 43 -12.22 2.66 7.41
CA VAL A 43 -11.42 1.94 6.41
C VAL A 43 -10.51 0.94 7.11
N LYS A 44 -10.62 -0.32 6.71
CA LYS A 44 -9.85 -1.44 7.27
C LYS A 44 -8.74 -1.83 6.32
N VAL A 45 -7.49 -1.73 6.78
CA VAL A 45 -6.31 -2.13 6.02
C VAL A 45 -5.66 -3.35 6.66
N GLY A 46 -5.40 -4.37 5.86
CA GLY A 46 -4.68 -5.57 6.30
C GLY A 46 -3.22 -5.52 5.90
N VAL A 47 -2.32 -5.70 6.87
CA VAL A 47 -0.90 -5.94 6.63
C VAL A 47 -0.62 -7.43 6.81
N ILE A 48 -0.21 -8.09 5.74
CA ILE A 48 0.07 -9.53 5.78
C ILE A 48 1.47 -9.77 6.36
N VAL A 49 1.57 -10.72 7.27
CA VAL A 49 2.84 -11.10 7.92
C VAL A 49 3.18 -12.53 7.58
N PHE A 50 4.38 -12.73 7.04
CA PHE A 50 4.99 -14.03 6.77
C PHE A 50 6.16 -14.27 7.74
N PRO A 51 6.59 -15.53 7.95
CA PRO A 51 7.86 -15.78 8.63
C PRO A 51 9.01 -15.06 7.92
N GLY A 52 9.69 -14.14 8.59
CA GLY A 52 10.77 -13.33 8.01
C GLY A 52 10.33 -11.98 7.40
N SER A 53 9.06 -11.59 7.49
CA SER A 53 8.66 -10.18 7.28
C SER A 53 9.37 -9.30 8.31
N ASN A 54 9.90 -8.16 7.90
CA ASN A 54 10.58 -7.23 8.82
C ASN A 54 10.24 -5.75 8.57
N CYS A 55 9.65 -5.41 7.42
CA CYS A 55 9.14 -4.06 7.13
C CYS A 55 7.64 -3.93 7.46
N ASP A 56 7.04 -4.96 8.04
CA ASP A 56 5.65 -4.98 8.47
C ASP A 56 5.37 -3.93 9.54
N ARG A 57 6.32 -3.69 10.45
CA ARG A 57 6.20 -2.67 11.50
C ARG A 57 6.28 -1.25 10.94
N ASP A 58 7.22 -0.99 10.03
CA ASP A 58 7.36 0.32 9.36
C ASP A 58 6.06 0.65 8.60
N MET A 59 5.55 -0.33 7.85
CA MET A 59 4.29 -0.19 7.11
C MET A 59 3.10 0.03 8.04
N PHE A 60 3.00 -0.75 9.13
CA PHE A 60 1.92 -0.61 10.12
C PHE A 60 1.94 0.76 10.78
N HIS A 61 3.14 1.24 11.19
CA HIS A 61 3.34 2.57 11.75
C HIS A 61 2.81 3.65 10.81
N VAL A 62 3.24 3.64 9.56
CA VAL A 62 2.80 4.63 8.57
C VAL A 62 1.28 4.61 8.41
N LEU A 63 0.67 3.44 8.25
CA LEU A 63 -0.78 3.34 8.06
C LEU A 63 -1.56 3.78 9.30
N THR A 64 -1.09 3.42 10.50
CA THR A 64 -1.81 3.66 11.77
C THR A 64 -1.50 5.03 12.36
N ASP A 65 -0.21 5.38 12.50
CA ASP A 65 0.20 6.55 13.27
C ASP A 65 0.31 7.81 12.38
N VAL A 66 0.68 7.64 11.10
CA VAL A 66 0.81 8.76 10.16
C VAL A 66 -0.50 9.04 9.42
N PHE A 67 -1.19 7.98 8.95
CA PHE A 67 -2.43 8.12 8.16
C PHE A 67 -3.71 7.78 8.93
N HIS A 68 -3.63 7.38 10.19
CA HIS A 68 -4.75 7.12 11.11
C HIS A 68 -5.77 6.11 10.60
N LEU A 69 -5.31 5.11 9.84
CA LEU A 69 -6.15 4.03 9.32
C LEU A 69 -6.35 2.91 10.35
N ASN A 70 -7.50 2.24 10.30
CA ASN A 70 -7.74 1.04 11.11
C ASN A 70 -6.98 -0.14 10.50
N THR A 71 -5.74 -0.32 10.93
CA THR A 71 -4.81 -1.31 10.40
C THR A 71 -4.73 -2.54 11.30
N GLN A 72 -4.67 -3.72 10.70
CA GLN A 72 -4.52 -4.98 11.43
C GLN A 72 -3.49 -5.88 10.74
N TYR A 73 -2.74 -6.65 11.56
CA TYR A 73 -1.87 -7.70 11.06
C TYR A 73 -2.64 -8.99 10.79
N TYR A 74 -2.33 -9.62 9.66
CA TYR A 74 -2.86 -10.92 9.29
C TYR A 74 -1.71 -11.91 9.06
N TRP A 75 -1.67 -12.94 9.89
CA TRP A 75 -0.69 -14.01 9.76
C TRP A 75 -1.02 -14.89 8.57
N HIS A 76 -0.03 -15.25 7.77
CA HIS A 76 -0.16 -15.91 6.47
C HIS A 76 -0.95 -17.22 6.45
N GLU A 77 -1.09 -17.90 7.59
CA GLU A 77 -1.91 -19.12 7.73
C GLU A 77 -3.38 -18.83 8.01
N LYS A 78 -3.74 -17.60 8.38
CA LYS A 78 -5.10 -17.18 8.66
C LYS A 78 -5.69 -16.49 7.43
N GLY A 79 -7.00 -16.64 7.24
CA GLY A 79 -7.70 -15.97 6.15
C GLY A 79 -7.85 -14.46 6.36
N LEU A 80 -8.14 -13.74 5.27
CA LEU A 80 -8.53 -12.34 5.29
C LEU A 80 -10.06 -12.21 5.39
N PRO A 81 -10.58 -11.22 6.14
CA PRO A 81 -12.02 -10.98 6.19
C PRO A 81 -12.53 -10.37 4.87
N ASP A 82 -13.77 -10.71 4.49
CA ASP A 82 -14.40 -10.19 3.26
C ASP A 82 -14.64 -8.67 3.27
N ASN A 83 -14.63 -8.04 4.44
CA ASN A 83 -14.90 -6.61 4.63
C ASN A 83 -13.62 -5.78 4.81
N ILE A 84 -12.51 -6.21 4.23
CA ILE A 84 -11.27 -5.45 4.17
C ILE A 84 -11.31 -4.50 2.98
N ASP A 85 -10.78 -3.30 3.14
CA ASP A 85 -10.84 -2.23 2.13
C ASP A 85 -9.51 -2.09 1.36
N ALA A 86 -8.40 -2.54 1.93
CA ALA A 86 -7.09 -2.60 1.25
C ALA A 86 -6.18 -3.66 1.90
N VAL A 87 -5.25 -4.20 1.12
CA VAL A 87 -4.28 -5.21 1.58
C VAL A 87 -2.87 -4.76 1.23
N ILE A 88 -1.96 -4.89 2.19
CA ILE A 88 -0.54 -4.58 2.01
C ILE A 88 0.30 -5.84 2.28
N LEU A 89 1.16 -6.17 1.33
CA LEU A 89 2.22 -7.16 1.49
C LEU A 89 3.53 -6.39 1.70
N PRO A 90 4.05 -6.31 2.93
CA PRO A 90 5.23 -5.52 3.25
C PRO A 90 6.52 -6.17 2.75
N GLY A 91 7.61 -5.41 2.83
CA GLY A 91 8.96 -5.90 2.58
C GLY A 91 9.46 -6.84 3.68
N GLY A 92 10.58 -7.49 3.38
CA GLY A 92 11.24 -8.44 4.26
C GLY A 92 11.99 -9.51 3.49
N PHE A 93 12.19 -10.64 4.15
CA PHE A 93 12.85 -11.84 3.62
C PHE A 93 11.99 -13.05 3.98
N SER A 94 10.79 -13.14 3.39
CA SER A 94 9.84 -14.21 3.72
C SER A 94 10.47 -15.59 3.54
N TYR A 95 10.42 -16.40 4.60
CA TYR A 95 11.08 -17.71 4.68
C TYR A 95 12.59 -17.69 4.39
N GLY A 96 13.26 -16.53 4.61
CA GLY A 96 14.69 -16.33 4.37
C GLY A 96 15.08 -16.39 2.90
N ASP A 97 14.16 -16.03 1.99
CA ASP A 97 14.32 -16.08 0.51
C ASP A 97 14.81 -17.43 -0.03
N ARG A 98 14.48 -18.51 0.70
CA ARG A 98 14.85 -19.87 0.29
C ARG A 98 14.20 -20.22 -1.04
N LEU A 99 14.95 -20.90 -1.90
CA LEU A 99 14.65 -21.21 -3.30
C LEU A 99 14.71 -19.99 -4.19
N ARG A 100 13.81 -19.03 -4.00
CA ARG A 100 13.71 -17.72 -4.65
C ARG A 100 12.88 -16.80 -3.78
N ALA A 101 13.21 -15.51 -3.75
CA ALA A 101 12.50 -14.54 -2.93
C ALA A 101 11.00 -14.52 -3.23
N GLY A 102 10.18 -14.63 -2.20
CA GLY A 102 8.71 -14.61 -2.31
C GLY A 102 8.05 -15.93 -2.69
N VAL A 103 8.74 -16.91 -3.29
CA VAL A 103 8.10 -18.10 -3.87
C VAL A 103 7.38 -18.97 -2.83
N ILE A 104 7.94 -19.17 -1.65
CA ILE A 104 7.28 -19.97 -0.59
C ILE A 104 6.06 -19.22 -0.06
N ALA A 105 6.20 -17.92 0.18
CA ALA A 105 5.09 -17.06 0.65
C ALA A 105 3.95 -17.00 -0.36
N ALA A 106 4.24 -16.98 -1.67
CA ALA A 106 3.25 -17.01 -2.75
C ALA A 106 2.34 -18.26 -2.73
N ASN A 107 2.77 -19.33 -2.07
CA ASN A 107 2.00 -20.56 -1.89
C ASN A 107 1.32 -20.64 -0.50
N SER A 108 1.37 -19.60 0.31
CA SER A 108 0.70 -19.55 1.61
C SER A 108 -0.83 -19.46 1.45
N PRO A 109 -1.61 -20.02 2.39
CA PRO A 109 -3.08 -20.03 2.32
C PRO A 109 -3.70 -18.66 2.09
N ILE A 110 -3.18 -17.62 2.75
CA ILE A 110 -3.70 -16.24 2.67
C ILE A 110 -3.70 -15.68 1.24
N ILE A 111 -2.79 -16.14 0.37
CA ILE A 111 -2.69 -15.67 -1.02
C ILE A 111 -3.95 -16.02 -1.83
N THR A 112 -4.64 -17.10 -1.46
CA THR A 112 -5.95 -17.42 -2.07
C THR A 112 -6.97 -16.30 -1.81
N ASP A 113 -6.99 -15.73 -0.60
CA ASP A 113 -7.90 -14.63 -0.27
C ASP A 113 -7.41 -13.32 -0.92
N VAL A 114 -6.10 -13.08 -0.98
CA VAL A 114 -5.53 -11.94 -1.71
C VAL A 114 -5.99 -11.96 -3.18
N LYS A 115 -5.93 -13.11 -3.84
CA LYS A 115 -6.42 -13.28 -5.24
C LYS A 115 -7.91 -12.99 -5.36
N LYS A 116 -8.74 -13.48 -4.43
CA LYS A 116 -10.17 -13.18 -4.41
C LYS A 116 -10.45 -11.69 -4.25
N LEU A 117 -9.71 -11.02 -3.35
CA LEU A 117 -9.85 -9.59 -3.11
C LEU A 117 -9.36 -8.76 -4.32
N ALA A 118 -8.27 -9.17 -4.97
CA ALA A 118 -7.79 -8.56 -6.21
C ALA A 118 -8.89 -8.58 -7.29
N ASN A 119 -9.53 -9.74 -7.50
CA ASN A 119 -10.62 -9.89 -8.46
C ASN A 119 -11.90 -9.10 -8.09
N LYS A 120 -12.04 -8.70 -6.82
CA LYS A 120 -13.11 -7.78 -6.38
C LYS A 120 -12.74 -6.30 -6.55
N GLY A 121 -11.57 -5.98 -7.10
CA GLY A 121 -11.08 -4.61 -7.27
C GLY A 121 -10.54 -3.97 -5.99
N ILE A 122 -10.31 -4.74 -4.92
CA ILE A 122 -9.74 -4.22 -3.68
C ILE A 122 -8.28 -3.78 -3.93
N PRO A 123 -7.86 -2.57 -3.48
CA PRO A 123 -6.49 -2.11 -3.58
C PRO A 123 -5.50 -3.03 -2.86
N ILE A 124 -4.46 -3.46 -3.57
CA ILE A 124 -3.39 -4.31 -3.03
C ILE A 124 -2.04 -3.71 -3.38
N LEU A 125 -1.19 -3.49 -2.37
CA LEU A 125 0.18 -3.02 -2.55
C LEU A 125 1.17 -4.07 -2.07
N GLY A 126 2.11 -4.45 -2.94
CA GLY A 126 3.28 -5.24 -2.57
C GLY A 126 4.55 -4.39 -2.62
N VAL A 127 5.27 -4.32 -1.51
CA VAL A 127 6.52 -3.56 -1.39
C VAL A 127 7.69 -4.52 -1.24
N CYS A 128 8.74 -4.37 -2.06
CA CYS A 128 9.97 -5.16 -2.03
C CYS A 128 9.65 -6.69 -2.04
N ASN A 129 9.80 -7.39 -0.92
CA ASN A 129 9.41 -8.80 -0.81
C ASN A 129 7.92 -9.05 -1.10
N GLY A 130 7.04 -8.12 -0.73
CA GLY A 130 5.63 -8.16 -1.10
C GLY A 130 5.40 -8.11 -2.61
N PHE A 131 6.20 -7.33 -3.35
CA PHE A 131 6.16 -7.32 -4.81
C PHE A 131 6.63 -8.65 -5.39
N GLN A 132 7.71 -9.24 -4.85
CA GLN A 132 8.17 -10.57 -5.24
C GLN A 132 7.07 -11.62 -5.04
N ILE A 133 6.34 -11.58 -3.91
CA ILE A 133 5.21 -12.49 -3.64
C ILE A 133 4.08 -12.29 -4.65
N LEU A 134 3.73 -11.06 -5.01
CA LEU A 134 2.69 -10.78 -6.00
C LEU A 134 3.04 -11.32 -7.40
N VAL A 135 4.30 -11.20 -7.80
CA VAL A 135 4.79 -11.77 -9.07
C VAL A 135 4.79 -13.29 -9.03
N GLU A 136 5.37 -13.90 -7.97
CA GLU A 136 5.42 -15.35 -7.80
C GLU A 136 4.03 -16.00 -7.68
N SER A 137 3.03 -15.26 -7.22
CA SER A 137 1.63 -15.71 -7.15
C SER A 137 0.83 -15.47 -8.44
N ASN A 138 1.46 -14.93 -9.50
CA ASN A 138 0.82 -14.55 -10.76
C ASN A 138 -0.30 -13.49 -10.60
N LEU A 139 -0.19 -12.61 -9.60
CA LEU A 139 -1.03 -11.43 -9.44
C LEU A 139 -0.46 -10.23 -10.21
N LEU A 140 0.83 -10.24 -10.47
CA LEU A 140 1.52 -9.26 -11.30
C LEU A 140 2.39 -9.97 -12.34
N PRO A 141 2.56 -9.38 -13.52
CA PRO A 141 3.38 -9.94 -14.59
C PRO A 141 4.88 -9.77 -14.33
N GLY A 142 5.70 -10.51 -15.06
CA GLY A 142 7.16 -10.42 -15.06
C GLY A 142 7.84 -11.34 -14.05
N VAL A 143 9.12 -11.10 -13.81
CA VAL A 143 9.96 -11.88 -12.89
C VAL A 143 10.88 -10.94 -12.13
N LEU A 144 11.14 -11.23 -10.84
CA LEU A 144 12.16 -10.54 -10.06
C LEU A 144 13.39 -11.43 -9.90
N LEU A 145 14.55 -10.90 -10.26
CA LEU A 145 15.83 -11.58 -10.32
C LEU A 145 16.84 -10.89 -9.36
N LYS A 146 17.95 -11.58 -9.12
CA LYS A 146 19.10 -10.98 -8.42
C LYS A 146 19.57 -9.71 -9.14
N ASN A 147 19.94 -8.70 -8.37
CA ASN A 147 20.54 -7.49 -8.90
C ASN A 147 21.71 -7.85 -9.81
N GLU A 148 21.92 -7.11 -10.88
CA GLU A 148 22.99 -7.38 -11.84
C GLU A 148 24.37 -7.37 -11.18
N SER A 149 24.58 -6.50 -10.19
CA SER A 149 25.82 -6.44 -9.41
C SER A 149 26.03 -7.63 -8.46
N LEU A 150 25.02 -8.48 -8.27
CA LEU A 150 24.94 -9.56 -7.26
C LEU A 150 25.11 -9.07 -5.81
N ASN A 151 25.06 -7.76 -5.59
CA ASN A 151 25.18 -7.14 -4.28
C ASN A 151 23.81 -6.67 -3.77
N PHE A 152 23.67 -6.67 -2.44
CA PHE A 152 22.56 -6.00 -1.78
C PHE A 152 22.73 -4.49 -1.93
N MET A 153 21.67 -3.82 -2.41
CA MET A 153 21.65 -2.37 -2.60
C MET A 153 20.78 -1.73 -1.53
N CYS A 154 21.35 -0.77 -0.80
CA CYS A 154 20.66 0.02 0.22
C CYS A 154 21.04 1.48 0.02
N GLN A 155 20.17 2.24 -0.65
CA GLN A 155 20.44 3.64 -1.01
C GLN A 155 19.15 4.39 -1.31
N TRP A 156 19.23 5.73 -1.30
CA TRP A 156 18.19 6.58 -1.86
C TRP A 156 18.33 6.66 -3.38
N THR A 157 17.19 6.70 -4.05
CA THR A 157 17.08 6.88 -5.50
C THR A 157 15.86 7.72 -5.83
N ASN A 158 15.69 8.11 -7.08
CA ASN A 158 14.48 8.75 -7.55
C ASN A 158 13.66 7.79 -8.41
N LEU A 159 12.35 7.75 -8.18
CA LEU A 159 11.38 7.17 -9.09
C LEU A 159 10.80 8.23 -10.01
N ILE A 160 10.44 7.79 -11.22
CA ILE A 160 9.62 8.55 -12.15
C ILE A 160 8.26 7.87 -12.26
N VAL A 161 7.19 8.61 -12.04
CA VAL A 161 5.82 8.12 -12.18
C VAL A 161 5.46 7.95 -13.65
N LYS A 162 5.14 6.73 -14.06
CA LYS A 162 4.74 6.39 -15.44
C LYS A 162 3.24 6.20 -15.60
N ASN A 163 2.56 5.76 -14.54
CA ASN A 163 1.11 5.64 -14.49
C ASN A 163 0.58 6.29 -13.22
N ASN A 164 -0.36 7.21 -13.34
CA ASN A 164 -1.03 7.90 -12.23
C ASN A 164 -2.53 7.54 -12.09
N LYS A 165 -2.94 6.41 -12.67
CA LYS A 165 -4.34 5.96 -12.65
C LYS A 165 -4.59 4.81 -11.67
N THR A 166 -3.54 4.31 -10.99
CA THR A 166 -3.67 3.21 -10.04
C THR A 166 -4.23 3.67 -8.70
N SER A 167 -4.68 2.71 -7.89
CA SER A 167 -5.14 2.97 -6.51
C SER A 167 -4.08 3.66 -5.63
N PHE A 168 -2.80 3.58 -6.00
CA PHE A 168 -1.67 4.10 -5.23
C PHE A 168 -0.94 5.26 -5.90
N THR A 169 -1.43 5.77 -7.02
CA THR A 169 -0.74 6.84 -7.76
C THR A 169 -1.63 8.00 -8.20
N ASN A 170 -2.93 7.95 -7.91
CA ASN A 170 -3.92 8.93 -8.37
C ASN A 170 -3.75 10.36 -7.78
N LYS A 171 -2.89 10.55 -6.78
CA LYS A 171 -2.46 11.86 -6.27
C LYS A 171 -1.12 12.33 -6.86
N LEU A 172 -0.45 11.48 -7.62
CA LEU A 172 0.82 11.78 -8.27
C LEU A 172 0.60 12.36 -9.67
N LYS A 173 1.59 13.09 -10.17
CA LYS A 173 1.59 13.60 -11.54
C LYS A 173 2.46 12.71 -12.43
N LEU A 174 2.07 12.53 -13.68
CA LEU A 174 2.93 11.86 -14.66
C LEU A 174 4.30 12.54 -14.72
N ASN A 175 5.35 11.73 -14.81
CA ASN A 175 6.75 12.13 -14.79
C ASN A 175 7.22 12.85 -13.51
N GLN A 176 6.40 12.86 -12.45
CA GLN A 176 6.84 13.34 -11.14
C GLN A 176 7.99 12.47 -10.62
N LYS A 177 9.02 13.13 -10.09
CA LYS A 177 10.13 12.47 -9.40
C LYS A 177 9.79 12.30 -7.93
N ILE A 178 10.08 11.10 -7.40
CA ILE A 178 9.84 10.74 -6.00
C ILE A 178 11.15 10.22 -5.43
N PRO A 179 11.80 10.94 -4.49
CA PRO A 179 12.93 10.40 -3.76
C PRO A 179 12.45 9.30 -2.82
N ILE A 180 13.09 8.13 -2.86
CA ILE A 180 12.64 6.95 -2.15
C ILE A 180 13.82 6.00 -1.87
N PRO A 181 13.87 5.32 -0.72
CA PRO A 181 14.90 4.34 -0.43
C PRO A 181 14.59 2.99 -1.06
N ILE A 182 15.67 2.29 -1.44
CA ILE A 182 15.68 0.88 -1.84
C ILE A 182 16.51 0.07 -0.87
N ALA A 183 16.15 -1.20 -0.66
CA ALA A 183 16.89 -2.16 0.17
C ALA A 183 16.61 -3.58 -0.34
N ASN A 184 17.36 -4.05 -1.35
CA ASN A 184 17.11 -5.34 -1.97
C ASN A 184 18.36 -6.00 -2.55
N GLY A 185 18.37 -7.34 -2.57
CA GLY A 185 19.36 -8.17 -3.28
C GLY A 185 18.78 -8.80 -4.56
N GLU A 186 17.44 -8.98 -4.62
CA GLU A 186 16.69 -9.54 -5.75
C GLU A 186 15.60 -8.55 -6.19
N GLY A 187 16.03 -7.38 -6.67
CA GLY A 187 15.13 -6.30 -7.09
C GLY A 187 15.08 -6.06 -8.59
N ARG A 188 15.82 -6.83 -9.39
CA ARG A 188 15.89 -6.68 -10.84
C ARG A 188 14.62 -7.21 -11.51
N TYR A 189 13.73 -6.31 -11.92
CA TYR A 189 12.56 -6.68 -12.70
C TYR A 189 12.94 -7.06 -14.12
N TYR A 190 12.44 -8.21 -14.59
CA TYR A 190 12.69 -8.70 -15.93
C TYR A 190 11.35 -8.94 -16.66
N ALA A 191 11.28 -8.43 -17.87
CA ALA A 191 10.26 -8.71 -18.87
C ALA A 191 10.98 -8.94 -20.20
N ASP A 192 10.58 -9.96 -20.97
CA ASP A 192 10.99 -10.11 -22.35
C ASP A 192 10.30 -9.07 -23.25
N SER A 193 10.62 -9.07 -24.55
CA SER A 193 10.09 -8.08 -25.50
C SER A 193 8.57 -8.10 -25.57
N ASP A 194 7.97 -9.29 -25.61
CA ASP A 194 6.53 -9.45 -25.82
C ASP A 194 5.75 -8.97 -24.58
N LEU A 195 6.22 -9.36 -23.39
CA LEU A 195 5.64 -8.89 -22.13
C LEU A 195 5.86 -7.39 -21.95
N LEU A 196 7.03 -6.86 -22.34
CA LEU A 196 7.30 -5.41 -22.22
C LEU A 196 6.36 -4.58 -23.11
N ASP A 197 6.06 -5.06 -24.30
CA ASP A 197 5.12 -4.42 -25.22
C ASP A 197 3.69 -4.47 -24.66
N ASP A 198 3.29 -5.60 -24.06
CA ASP A 198 1.99 -5.73 -23.38
C ASP A 198 1.87 -4.80 -22.17
N LEU A 199 2.92 -4.70 -21.33
CA LEU A 199 2.96 -3.79 -20.20
C LEU A 199 2.80 -2.32 -20.63
N LYS A 200 3.43 -1.94 -21.73
CA LYS A 200 3.30 -0.59 -22.31
C LYS A 200 1.91 -0.34 -22.87
N LYS A 201 1.36 -1.31 -23.60
CA LYS A 201 0.04 -1.23 -24.23
C LYS A 201 -1.09 -1.06 -23.21
N HIS A 202 -0.96 -1.71 -22.04
CA HIS A 202 -1.99 -1.69 -21.00
C HIS A 202 -1.70 -0.72 -19.85
N ASP A 203 -0.73 0.22 -20.03
CA ASP A 203 -0.33 1.20 -19.00
C ASP A 203 0.06 0.55 -17.67
N GLN A 204 0.67 -0.65 -17.67
CA GLN A 204 0.97 -1.41 -16.45
C GLN A 204 2.31 -1.02 -15.80
N ILE A 205 3.17 -0.26 -16.47
CA ILE A 205 4.40 0.27 -15.87
C ILE A 205 4.03 1.46 -14.99
N VAL A 206 4.17 1.31 -13.66
CA VAL A 206 3.79 2.35 -12.69
C VAL A 206 4.95 3.28 -12.38
N PHE A 207 6.12 2.71 -12.11
CA PHE A 207 7.31 3.45 -11.73
C PHE A 207 8.54 2.96 -12.51
N THR A 208 9.42 3.89 -12.85
CA THR A 208 10.79 3.56 -13.30
C THR A 208 11.80 4.26 -12.41
N TYR A 209 12.99 3.70 -12.26
CA TYR A 209 14.12 4.40 -11.68
C TYR A 209 14.59 5.53 -12.61
N GLU A 210 14.98 6.68 -12.05
CA GLU A 210 15.55 7.79 -12.82
C GLU A 210 16.91 7.42 -13.40
N ASN A 211 17.72 6.69 -12.63
CA ASN A 211 19.06 6.27 -13.01
C ASN A 211 19.12 4.73 -13.09
N TYR A 212 20.20 4.23 -13.70
CA TYR A 212 20.48 2.81 -13.67
C TYR A 212 20.77 2.34 -12.24
N VAL A 213 19.99 1.40 -11.74
CA VAL A 213 20.08 0.95 -10.34
C VAL A 213 20.51 -0.52 -10.26
N ASN A 214 19.68 -1.45 -10.72
CA ASN A 214 19.83 -2.88 -10.42
C ASN A 214 19.78 -3.79 -11.65
N GLY A 215 19.74 -3.23 -12.85
CA GLY A 215 19.64 -3.99 -14.11
C GLY A 215 18.21 -4.34 -14.54
N SER A 216 17.19 -3.71 -13.95
CA SER A 216 15.80 -3.90 -14.37
C SER A 216 15.57 -3.51 -15.83
N THR A 217 14.74 -4.30 -16.54
CA THR A 217 14.29 -4.01 -17.90
C THR A 217 13.69 -2.60 -17.96
N GLU A 218 14.19 -1.75 -18.85
CA GLU A 218 13.81 -0.33 -18.98
C GLU A 218 13.72 0.41 -17.63
N GLN A 219 14.53 0.01 -16.65
CA GLN A 219 14.59 0.57 -15.30
C GLN A 219 13.24 0.47 -14.54
N ILE A 220 12.39 -0.47 -14.89
CA ILE A 220 11.11 -0.70 -14.21
C ILE A 220 11.37 -0.95 -12.72
N ALA A 221 10.71 -0.15 -11.87
CA ALA A 221 10.76 -0.22 -10.42
C ALA A 221 9.46 -0.69 -9.79
N GLY A 222 8.37 -0.68 -10.56
CA GLY A 222 7.05 -1.14 -10.15
C GLY A 222 6.07 -1.24 -11.30
N VAL A 223 5.17 -2.22 -11.19
CA VAL A 223 4.12 -2.51 -12.17
C VAL A 223 2.77 -2.69 -11.48
N CYS A 224 1.69 -2.68 -12.25
CA CYS A 224 0.34 -2.99 -11.76
C CYS A 224 -0.35 -4.09 -12.56
N SER A 225 -1.47 -4.60 -12.01
CA SER A 225 -2.41 -5.45 -12.73
C SER A 225 -3.13 -4.68 -13.84
N GLU A 226 -3.78 -5.37 -14.76
CA GLU A 226 -4.58 -4.75 -15.82
C GLU A 226 -5.71 -3.86 -15.27
N ASP A 227 -6.33 -4.26 -14.15
CA ASP A 227 -7.38 -3.49 -13.47
C ASP A 227 -6.82 -2.33 -12.62
N HIS A 228 -5.52 -2.14 -12.56
CA HIS A 228 -4.80 -1.06 -11.84
C HIS A 228 -5.04 -1.01 -10.31
N ASN A 229 -5.62 -2.05 -9.71
CA ASN A 229 -5.87 -2.14 -8.28
C ASN A 229 -4.79 -2.89 -7.51
N VAL A 230 -4.01 -3.76 -8.16
CA VAL A 230 -2.83 -4.42 -7.57
C VAL A 230 -1.58 -3.72 -8.06
N VAL A 231 -0.75 -3.24 -7.15
CA VAL A 231 0.52 -2.56 -7.47
C VAL A 231 1.66 -3.24 -6.72
N GLY A 232 2.75 -3.52 -7.42
CA GLY A 232 4.00 -3.97 -6.84
C GLY A 232 5.12 -2.98 -7.11
N MET A 233 5.94 -2.71 -6.11
CA MET A 233 7.11 -1.84 -6.25
C MET A 233 8.27 -2.31 -5.39
N MET A 234 9.51 -2.19 -5.90
CA MET A 234 10.70 -2.56 -5.13
C MET A 234 11.13 -1.54 -4.07
N PRO A 235 11.02 -0.22 -4.33
CA PRO A 235 11.34 0.80 -3.33
C PRO A 235 10.35 0.81 -2.16
N HIS A 236 10.79 1.40 -1.04
CA HIS A 236 10.10 1.41 0.25
C HIS A 236 9.43 2.76 0.54
N PRO A 237 8.15 2.98 0.15
CA PRO A 237 7.45 4.24 0.42
C PRO A 237 7.21 4.47 1.92
N GLU A 238 7.08 3.41 2.73
CA GLU A 238 6.91 3.48 4.17
C GLU A 238 8.11 4.12 4.88
N ARG A 239 9.30 4.01 4.30
CA ARG A 239 10.53 4.60 4.84
C ARG A 239 10.78 6.04 4.37
N ALA A 240 9.89 6.60 3.59
CA ALA A 240 9.98 7.97 3.07
C ALA A 240 8.65 8.73 3.23
N ALA A 241 7.70 8.20 4.01
CA ALA A 241 6.39 8.80 4.22
C ALA A 241 6.46 10.01 5.16
N GLU A 242 7.41 10.02 6.10
CA GLU A 242 7.60 11.09 7.07
C GLU A 242 8.76 12.01 6.67
N SER A 243 8.58 13.34 6.84
CA SER A 243 9.61 14.33 6.48
C SER A 243 10.91 14.14 7.27
N LEU A 244 10.83 13.65 8.51
CA LEU A 244 12.00 13.42 9.36
C LEU A 244 12.94 12.35 8.77
N LEU A 245 12.39 11.36 8.06
CA LEU A 245 13.15 10.27 7.46
C LEU A 245 13.65 10.62 6.06
N ASN A 246 13.12 11.66 5.43
CA ASN A 246 13.44 12.03 4.07
C ASN A 246 14.60 13.02 4.03
N PRO A 247 15.73 12.71 3.34
CA PRO A 247 16.89 13.61 3.23
C PRO A 247 16.61 14.88 2.43
N ILE A 248 15.53 14.90 1.67
CA ILE A 248 15.06 16.04 0.89
C ILE A 248 13.77 16.52 1.56
N ASP A 249 13.73 17.69 2.16
CA ASP A 249 12.59 18.25 2.92
C ASP A 249 11.29 18.39 2.08
N ASN A 250 10.82 17.28 1.61
CA ASN A 250 9.71 17.13 0.69
C ASN A 250 9.08 15.73 0.93
N LYS A 251 7.75 15.60 0.92
CA LYS A 251 7.01 14.39 1.23
C LYS A 251 6.34 13.71 0.01
N PRO A 252 6.97 13.61 -1.18
CA PRO A 252 6.27 13.04 -2.32
C PRO A 252 5.95 11.55 -2.17
N SER A 253 6.68 10.80 -1.32
CA SER A 253 6.37 9.39 -1.06
C SER A 253 5.10 9.20 -0.24
N SER A 254 4.70 10.16 0.57
CA SER A 254 3.41 10.15 1.29
C SER A 254 2.23 10.11 0.33
N LEU A 255 2.37 10.69 -0.87
CA LEU A 255 1.34 10.72 -1.90
C LEU A 255 0.91 9.32 -2.37
N ILE A 256 1.73 8.29 -2.19
CA ILE A 256 1.36 6.89 -2.47
C ILE A 256 0.23 6.46 -1.50
N PHE A 257 0.38 6.75 -0.21
CA PHE A 257 -0.63 6.46 0.80
C PHE A 257 -1.83 7.40 0.70
N GLU A 258 -1.61 8.67 0.38
CA GLU A 258 -2.70 9.63 0.10
C GLU A 258 -3.53 9.21 -1.12
N SER A 259 -2.91 8.57 -2.11
CA SER A 259 -3.61 7.98 -3.26
C SER A 259 -4.52 6.83 -2.84
N LEU A 260 -4.06 5.98 -1.92
CA LEU A 260 -4.87 4.92 -1.33
C LEU A 260 -6.08 5.51 -0.60
N LEU A 261 -5.88 6.52 0.27
CA LEU A 261 -6.98 7.23 0.95
C LEU A 261 -8.00 7.78 -0.03
N ASN A 262 -7.53 8.44 -1.09
CA ASN A 262 -8.41 8.99 -2.14
C ASN A 262 -9.22 7.89 -2.85
N THR A 263 -8.60 6.73 -3.14
CA THR A 263 -9.28 5.58 -3.73
C THR A 263 -10.39 5.04 -2.81
N MET A 264 -10.15 5.02 -1.51
CA MET A 264 -11.10 4.54 -0.49
C MET A 264 -12.17 5.59 -0.12
N GLY A 265 -12.10 6.81 -0.68
CA GLY A 265 -13.05 7.89 -0.40
C GLY A 265 -12.85 8.55 0.96
N VAL A 266 -11.69 8.39 1.59
CA VAL A 266 -11.33 9.06 2.85
C VAL A 266 -10.86 10.46 2.52
N LYS A 267 -11.50 11.47 3.10
CA LYS A 267 -11.05 12.87 3.01
C LYS A 267 -10.12 13.16 4.18
N ASN A 268 -8.91 13.60 3.88
CA ASN A 268 -8.00 14.18 4.88
C ASN A 268 -8.47 15.59 5.29
#